data_9fdbda00605f57b2a61332e3a2365ea9
#
_entry.id   9fdbda00605f57b2a61332e3a2365ea9
#
_cell.length_a   1.000
_cell.length_b   1.000
_cell.length_c   1.000
_cell.angle_alpha   90.00
_cell.angle_beta   90.00
_cell.angle_gamma   90.00
#
_symmetry.space_group_name_H-M   'P 1'
#
loop_
_entity.id
_entity.type
_entity.pdbx_description
1 polymer ?
#
loop_
_entity_poly.entity_id
_entity_poly.type
_entity_poly.pdbx_seq_one_letter_code
_entity_poly.pdbx_strand_id
1 'polypeptide(L)'
;MPSFRGLAALGLLASLLQYVSASPILPEGRFHNKRAITAAFNGQNFDFPDPSLEQAWPSDGGKWYAFATTGNGYNIQVAVADTPDGPWSVLNHDALPNSGSWTTGKNNWAPDVKRMPPEGDHKYIMTYSGALASNQPYHCVGIATSSKIEGPYTPQSGPAICPDIASTGGAIDSSSFYDQVNNKRYIVYKEDGNSVGNGGDCNNGVAPLHSTPIMLQEMNVNDWTTPVGGPVQILDRIDDDGPLVEAPQIIGTPDGPYVLFYSSHCFTDPKYDVKYATSNSIAGPYTRRGQLLASGAYGLQSPGGATATPQGNTLLFHANCPSNNGLRCLHTIDMSISGGVVTLNG
;
A
#
# COMPACT_ATOMS: atom_id res chain seq x y z
N MET A 1 17.90 -25.18 -84.26
CA MET A 1 19.20 -24.92 -83.62
C MET A 1 18.94 -23.99 -82.46
N PRO A 2 19.11 -24.41 -81.26
CA PRO A 2 18.70 -23.68 -80.06
C PRO A 2 19.89 -22.94 -79.42
N SER A 3 19.65 -21.79 -78.86
CA SER A 3 20.62 -21.09 -78.05
C SER A 3 20.12 -21.06 -76.58
N PHE A 4 20.96 -21.62 -75.73
CA PHE A 4 20.83 -21.52 -74.25
C PHE A 4 21.13 -20.10 -73.82
N ARG A 5 20.26 -19.57 -72.92
CA ARG A 5 20.65 -18.44 -72.06
C ARG A 5 20.39 -18.84 -70.61
N GLY A 6 21.48 -18.84 -69.84
CA GLY A 6 21.49 -19.18 -68.45
C GLY A 6 20.86 -18.10 -67.58
N LEU A 7 20.10 -18.51 -66.59
CA LEU A 7 19.66 -17.68 -65.49
C LEU A 7 20.72 -17.75 -64.37
N ALA A 8 21.23 -16.57 -64.02
CA ALA A 8 22.05 -16.41 -62.83
C ALA A 8 21.13 -16.29 -61.60
N ALA A 9 21.28 -17.22 -60.66
CA ALA A 9 20.60 -17.13 -59.38
C ALA A 9 21.39 -16.19 -58.44
N LEU A 10 20.83 -15.06 -58.09
CA LEU A 10 21.32 -14.23 -56.99
C LEU A 10 20.93 -14.88 -55.68
N GLY A 11 21.89 -15.42 -54.95
CA GLY A 11 21.74 -15.84 -53.57
C GLY A 11 21.67 -14.63 -52.64
N LEU A 12 20.54 -14.36 -52.03
CA LEU A 12 20.46 -13.46 -50.89
C LEU A 12 20.99 -14.19 -49.64
N LEU A 13 22.16 -13.79 -49.16
CA LEU A 13 22.62 -14.12 -47.84
C LEU A 13 21.82 -13.28 -46.83
N ALA A 14 20.84 -13.90 -46.17
CA ALA A 14 20.22 -13.34 -44.97
C ALA A 14 21.19 -13.55 -43.80
N SER A 15 21.84 -12.49 -43.36
CA SER A 15 22.62 -12.49 -42.12
C SER A 15 21.64 -12.50 -40.95
N LEU A 16 21.46 -13.65 -40.29
CA LEU A 16 20.84 -13.78 -38.99
C LEU A 16 21.73 -13.09 -37.94
N LEU A 17 21.41 -11.87 -37.60
CA LEU A 17 21.89 -11.26 -36.37
C LEU A 17 21.24 -11.97 -35.20
N GLN A 18 21.95 -12.89 -34.58
CA GLN A 18 21.57 -13.41 -33.26
C GLN A 18 21.75 -12.28 -32.25
N TYR A 19 20.64 -11.71 -31.84
CA TYR A 19 20.61 -10.92 -30.62
C TYR A 19 20.87 -11.86 -29.44
N VAL A 20 22.11 -11.89 -28.99
CA VAL A 20 22.40 -12.45 -27.65
C VAL A 20 21.86 -11.48 -26.65
N SER A 21 20.66 -11.77 -26.11
CA SER A 21 20.11 -11.13 -24.94
C SER A 21 21.06 -11.47 -23.78
N ALA A 22 21.94 -10.56 -23.44
CA ALA A 22 22.63 -10.62 -22.15
C ALA A 22 21.62 -10.32 -21.08
N SER A 23 21.08 -11.36 -20.45
CA SER A 23 20.38 -11.20 -19.17
C SER A 23 21.33 -10.49 -18.21
N PRO A 24 20.90 -9.42 -17.51
CA PRO A 24 21.72 -8.83 -16.47
C PRO A 24 22.01 -9.94 -15.45
N ILE A 25 23.29 -10.23 -15.24
CA ILE A 25 23.73 -11.07 -14.12
C ILE A 25 23.34 -10.30 -12.87
N LEU A 26 22.29 -10.74 -12.22
CA LEU A 26 21.96 -10.26 -10.88
C LEU A 26 23.20 -10.55 -10.01
N PRO A 27 23.69 -9.59 -9.22
CA PRO A 27 24.79 -9.85 -8.31
C PRO A 27 24.38 -11.01 -7.42
N GLU A 28 25.27 -12.01 -7.32
CA GLU A 28 25.11 -13.19 -6.47
C GLU A 28 24.59 -12.77 -5.10
N GLY A 29 23.50 -13.41 -4.68
CA GLY A 29 22.78 -13.07 -3.47
C GLY A 29 23.73 -12.94 -2.29
N ARG A 30 23.74 -11.78 -1.67
CA ARG A 30 24.16 -11.67 -0.30
C ARG A 30 23.23 -12.60 0.47
N PHE A 31 23.79 -13.67 1.03
CA PHE A 31 23.13 -14.47 2.03
C PHE A 31 22.79 -13.52 3.19
N HIS A 32 21.56 -12.97 3.18
CA HIS A 32 21.07 -12.25 4.32
C HIS A 32 20.98 -13.26 5.46
N ASN A 33 21.82 -13.08 6.47
CA ASN A 33 21.61 -13.72 7.75
C ASN A 33 20.14 -13.48 8.09
N LYS A 34 19.40 -14.54 8.48
CA LYS A 34 18.02 -14.43 8.96
C LYS A 34 17.96 -13.25 9.93
N ARG A 35 17.47 -12.11 9.47
CA ARG A 35 17.27 -10.97 10.34
C ARG A 35 15.91 -11.18 10.98
N ALA A 36 15.92 -11.30 12.30
CA ALA A 36 14.75 -11.10 13.11
C ALA A 36 14.06 -9.80 12.71
N ILE A 37 12.75 -9.66 13.00
CA ILE A 37 12.02 -8.41 12.82
C ILE A 37 12.87 -7.25 13.30
N THR A 38 13.09 -6.29 12.43
CA THR A 38 13.87 -5.09 12.75
C THR A 38 12.89 -4.01 13.21
N ALA A 39 13.02 -3.56 14.46
CA ALA A 39 12.41 -2.32 14.87
C ALA A 39 13.09 -1.19 14.10
N ALA A 40 12.32 -0.44 13.33
CA ALA A 40 12.81 0.76 12.67
C ALA A 40 13.29 1.79 13.73
N PHE A 41 13.99 2.80 13.32
CA PHE A 41 14.49 3.88 14.21
C PHE A 41 15.38 3.38 15.36
N ASN A 42 16.21 2.34 15.12
CA ASN A 42 17.18 1.80 16.07
C ASN A 42 16.56 1.40 17.43
N GLY A 43 15.33 0.89 17.44
CA GLY A 43 14.63 0.46 18.65
C GLY A 43 14.11 1.60 19.52
N GLN A 44 14.11 2.84 19.04
CA GLN A 44 13.46 3.94 19.74
C GLN A 44 11.94 3.82 19.63
N ASN A 45 11.23 4.13 20.70
CA ASN A 45 9.79 4.23 20.70
C ASN A 45 9.37 5.52 19.97
N PHE A 46 9.09 5.40 18.69
CA PHE A 46 8.65 6.50 17.84
C PHE A 46 7.33 6.11 17.19
N ASP A 47 6.28 6.92 17.44
CA ASP A 47 4.95 6.66 16.88
C ASP A 47 4.95 6.87 15.37
N PHE A 48 4.80 5.77 14.63
CA PHE A 48 4.79 5.76 13.17
C PHE A 48 3.74 4.78 12.65
N PRO A 49 2.44 5.06 12.91
CA PRO A 49 1.37 4.13 12.60
C PRO A 49 0.97 4.16 11.13
N ASP A 50 0.35 3.07 10.68
CA ASP A 50 -0.24 2.90 9.35
C ASP A 50 0.77 3.22 8.24
N PRO A 51 1.95 2.56 8.23
CA PRO A 51 3.03 2.93 7.33
C PRO A 51 2.72 2.54 5.90
N SER A 52 3.01 3.43 4.95
CA SER A 52 3.15 3.11 3.55
C SER A 52 4.60 3.21 3.09
N LEU A 53 4.92 2.63 1.94
CA LEU A 53 6.27 2.48 1.43
C LEU A 53 6.32 2.75 -0.06
N GLU A 54 7.28 3.58 -0.49
CA GLU A 54 7.59 3.77 -1.91
C GLU A 54 9.08 4.07 -2.11
N GLN A 55 9.61 3.65 -3.25
CA GLN A 55 10.96 3.99 -3.67
C GLN A 55 10.93 5.24 -4.54
N ALA A 56 11.79 6.22 -4.27
CA ALA A 56 11.95 7.37 -5.14
C ALA A 56 12.37 6.97 -6.56
N TRP A 57 12.06 7.80 -7.55
CA TRP A 57 12.61 7.60 -8.89
C TRP A 57 14.15 7.59 -8.84
N PRO A 58 14.83 6.84 -9.71
CA PRO A 58 16.29 6.86 -9.78
C PRO A 58 16.85 8.29 -9.98
N SER A 59 16.15 9.13 -10.74
CA SER A 59 16.47 10.55 -10.91
C SER A 59 16.43 11.37 -9.60
N ASP A 60 15.65 10.90 -8.61
CA ASP A 60 15.51 11.50 -7.28
C ASP A 60 16.35 10.74 -6.22
N GLY A 61 17.33 9.96 -6.65
CA GLY A 61 18.29 9.25 -5.80
C GLY A 61 17.90 7.83 -5.42
N GLY A 62 16.70 7.35 -5.78
CA GLY A 62 16.30 5.95 -5.64
C GLY A 62 16.18 5.42 -4.21
N LYS A 63 16.16 6.29 -3.19
CA LYS A 63 15.97 5.92 -1.79
C LYS A 63 14.56 5.47 -1.51
N TRP A 64 14.39 4.74 -0.42
CA TRP A 64 13.09 4.33 0.09
C TRP A 64 12.54 5.35 1.07
N TYR A 65 11.23 5.59 0.99
CA TYR A 65 10.51 6.49 1.87
C TYR A 65 9.31 5.77 2.47
N ALA A 66 9.11 5.99 3.76
CA ALA A 66 7.93 5.54 4.49
C ALA A 66 7.13 6.76 4.96
N PHE A 67 5.81 6.63 4.94
CA PHE A 67 4.88 7.69 5.36
C PHE A 67 3.94 7.12 6.41
N ALA A 68 3.48 7.96 7.33
CA ALA A 68 2.61 7.51 8.42
C ALA A 68 1.55 8.56 8.79
N THR A 69 0.51 8.08 9.44
CA THR A 69 -0.59 8.85 10.04
C THR A 69 -0.09 10.05 10.84
N THR A 70 -0.94 11.09 10.95
CA THR A 70 -0.71 12.28 11.80
C THR A 70 -0.08 11.89 13.13
N GLY A 71 1.05 12.49 13.44
CA GLY A 71 1.79 12.24 14.67
C GLY A 71 3.03 13.12 14.77
N ASN A 72 3.63 13.20 15.95
CA ASN A 72 4.89 13.91 16.18
C ASN A 72 4.93 15.36 15.68
N GLY A 73 3.76 16.00 15.55
CA GLY A 73 3.61 17.39 15.09
C GLY A 73 3.46 17.58 13.60
N TYR A 74 3.35 16.50 12.82
CA TYR A 74 3.14 16.50 11.36
C TYR A 74 1.76 15.97 11.00
N ASN A 75 1.18 16.47 9.92
CA ASN A 75 -0.02 15.88 9.32
C ASN A 75 0.30 14.52 8.70
N ILE A 76 1.37 14.43 7.94
CA ILE A 76 1.88 13.16 7.40
C ILE A 76 3.38 13.09 7.69
N GLN A 77 3.76 12.10 8.50
CA GLN A 77 5.13 11.81 8.87
C GLN A 77 5.90 11.18 7.71
N VAL A 78 7.21 11.43 7.63
CA VAL A 78 8.08 10.88 6.59
C VAL A 78 9.35 10.33 7.20
N ALA A 79 9.76 9.16 6.75
CA ALA A 79 11.07 8.57 7.03
C ALA A 79 11.75 8.12 5.75
N VAL A 80 13.09 8.06 5.76
CA VAL A 80 13.91 7.70 4.61
C VAL A 80 14.93 6.63 4.99
N ALA A 81 15.22 5.72 4.04
CA ALA A 81 16.25 4.69 4.16
C ALA A 81 16.91 4.41 2.81
N ASP A 82 18.08 3.79 2.81
CA ASP A 82 18.74 3.34 1.58
C ASP A 82 18.15 2.01 1.06
N THR A 83 17.58 1.21 1.96
CA THR A 83 16.94 -0.09 1.66
C THR A 83 15.56 -0.18 2.33
N PRO A 84 14.62 -1.00 1.85
CA PRO A 84 13.27 -1.08 2.40
C PRO A 84 13.22 -1.66 3.84
N ASP A 85 14.25 -2.37 4.24
CA ASP A 85 14.41 -2.91 5.59
C ASP A 85 15.13 -1.94 6.55
N GLY A 86 15.48 -0.74 6.07
CA GLY A 86 16.14 0.32 6.86
C GLY A 86 17.67 0.23 6.85
N PRO A 87 18.37 0.82 7.83
CA PRO A 87 17.78 1.58 8.95
C PRO A 87 17.07 2.86 8.48
N TRP A 88 15.95 3.17 9.13
CA TRP A 88 15.11 4.32 8.81
C TRP A 88 15.50 5.56 9.61
N SER A 89 15.44 6.71 8.98
CA SER A 89 15.63 8.02 9.60
C SER A 89 14.41 8.90 9.37
N VAL A 90 13.82 9.40 10.46
CA VAL A 90 12.68 10.33 10.38
C VAL A 90 13.16 11.67 9.83
N LEU A 91 12.40 12.23 8.89
CA LEU A 91 12.64 13.57 8.37
C LEU A 91 11.89 14.60 9.23
N ASN A 92 12.56 15.72 9.51
CA ASN A 92 11.92 16.88 10.14
C ASN A 92 11.14 17.69 9.10
N HIS A 93 10.09 17.06 8.54
CA HIS A 93 9.33 17.58 7.41
C HIS A 93 7.92 17.00 7.41
N ASP A 94 6.91 17.84 7.12
CA ASP A 94 5.53 17.42 6.92
C ASP A 94 5.28 17.19 5.42
N ALA A 95 4.94 15.96 5.03
CA ALA A 95 4.66 15.68 3.63
C ALA A 95 3.37 16.35 3.14
N LEU A 96 2.40 16.60 4.03
CA LEU A 96 1.11 17.19 3.68
C LEU A 96 0.75 18.35 4.64
N PRO A 97 1.49 19.46 4.62
CA PRO A 97 1.28 20.57 5.57
C PRO A 97 -0.10 21.23 5.42
N ASN A 98 -0.75 21.02 4.29
CA ASN A 98 -2.14 21.43 4.01
C ASN A 98 -2.88 20.25 3.40
N SER A 99 -3.87 19.70 4.10
CA SER A 99 -4.67 18.55 3.66
C SER A 99 -5.94 18.92 2.87
N GLY A 100 -6.05 20.17 2.44
CA GLY A 100 -7.18 20.67 1.65
C GLY A 100 -8.29 21.30 2.49
N SER A 101 -9.02 22.24 1.89
CA SER A 101 -10.07 23.02 2.57
C SER A 101 -11.31 22.22 2.98
N TRP A 102 -11.46 21.01 2.45
CA TRP A 102 -12.54 20.09 2.79
C TRP A 102 -12.26 19.29 4.07
N THR A 103 -11.02 19.32 4.57
CA THR A 103 -10.60 18.65 5.79
C THR A 103 -10.53 19.61 6.96
N THR A 104 -10.42 19.07 8.18
CA THR A 104 -10.15 19.84 9.39
C THR A 104 -8.73 20.38 9.46
N GLY A 105 -7.82 19.96 8.53
CA GLY A 105 -6.40 20.23 8.59
C GLY A 105 -5.65 19.39 9.64
N LYS A 106 -6.32 18.41 10.25
CA LYS A 106 -5.81 17.53 11.31
C LYS A 106 -6.35 16.12 11.13
N ASN A 107 -5.77 15.16 11.84
CA ASN A 107 -6.23 13.77 11.82
C ASN A 107 -6.28 13.20 10.38
N ASN A 108 -5.16 13.32 9.67
CA ASN A 108 -4.97 12.69 8.38
C ASN A 108 -4.36 11.30 8.62
N TRP A 109 -5.04 10.25 8.17
CA TRP A 109 -4.65 8.87 8.48
C TRP A 109 -4.22 8.10 7.27
N ALA A 110 -3.44 7.04 7.52
CA ALA A 110 -3.06 5.99 6.58
C ALA A 110 -2.72 6.53 5.17
N PRO A 111 -1.67 7.37 5.05
CA PRO A 111 -1.23 7.86 3.75
C PRO A 111 -0.64 6.72 2.92
N ASP A 112 -0.89 6.70 1.62
CA ASP A 112 -0.19 5.84 0.68
C ASP A 112 0.42 6.66 -0.43
N VAL A 113 1.72 6.53 -0.65
CA VAL A 113 2.46 7.24 -1.69
C VAL A 113 2.91 6.25 -2.76
N LYS A 114 2.70 6.60 -4.03
CA LYS A 114 3.18 5.82 -5.18
C LYS A 114 3.80 6.70 -6.25
N ARG A 115 4.78 6.15 -6.95
CA ARG A 115 5.31 6.74 -8.19
C ARG A 115 4.24 6.75 -9.27
N MET A 116 4.21 7.81 -10.07
CA MET A 116 3.32 7.95 -11.23
C MET A 116 4.12 7.72 -12.51
N PRO A 117 4.15 6.50 -13.09
CA PRO A 117 4.75 6.28 -14.40
C PRO A 117 3.82 6.73 -15.53
N PRO A 118 4.37 7.24 -16.67
CA PRO A 118 5.79 7.59 -16.82
C PRO A 118 6.19 8.78 -15.94
N GLU A 119 7.47 8.87 -15.60
CA GLU A 119 8.00 10.01 -14.83
C GLU A 119 7.73 11.33 -15.57
N GLY A 120 7.07 12.27 -14.89
CA GLY A 120 6.67 13.57 -15.43
C GLY A 120 6.72 14.67 -14.37
N ASP A 121 6.01 15.77 -14.60
CA ASP A 121 6.00 16.92 -13.69
C ASP A 121 5.40 16.59 -12.32
N HIS A 122 4.35 15.76 -12.29
CA HIS A 122 3.81 15.18 -11.06
C HIS A 122 4.34 13.75 -10.95
N LYS A 123 5.40 13.58 -10.17
CA LYS A 123 6.10 12.29 -10.08
C LYS A 123 5.47 11.32 -9.10
N TYR A 124 4.75 11.87 -8.10
CA TYR A 124 4.23 11.09 -6.96
C TYR A 124 2.80 11.48 -6.65
N ILE A 125 2.01 10.48 -6.31
CA ILE A 125 0.64 10.62 -5.81
C ILE A 125 0.59 10.10 -4.37
N MET A 126 -0.14 10.83 -3.53
CA MET A 126 -0.50 10.42 -2.17
C MET A 126 -2.01 10.27 -2.09
N THR A 127 -2.49 9.16 -1.56
CA THR A 127 -3.85 9.04 -1.04
C THR A 127 -3.79 9.11 0.48
N TYR A 128 -4.82 9.65 1.13
CA TYR A 128 -4.89 9.80 2.59
C TYR A 128 -6.34 9.85 3.06
N SER A 129 -6.59 9.49 4.30
CA SER A 129 -7.89 9.62 4.94
C SER A 129 -7.97 10.99 5.61
N GLY A 130 -8.70 11.93 5.00
CA GLY A 130 -8.86 13.29 5.53
C GLY A 130 -10.10 13.42 6.40
N ALA A 131 -9.97 13.95 7.64
CA ALA A 131 -11.10 14.22 8.53
C ALA A 131 -11.97 15.34 7.95
N LEU A 132 -13.26 15.08 7.72
CA LEU A 132 -14.18 16.04 7.11
C LEU A 132 -14.40 17.28 7.99
N ALA A 133 -14.19 18.47 7.41
CA ALA A 133 -14.48 19.73 8.10
C ALA A 133 -15.99 19.91 8.36
N SER A 134 -16.82 19.42 7.44
CA SER A 134 -18.29 19.57 7.50
C SER A 134 -18.98 18.58 8.42
N ASN A 135 -18.34 17.44 8.73
CA ASN A 135 -18.98 16.38 9.49
C ASN A 135 -17.96 15.50 10.23
N GLN A 136 -17.45 15.99 11.34
CA GLN A 136 -16.59 15.20 12.22
C GLN A 136 -17.42 14.18 13.01
N PRO A 137 -16.92 12.97 13.27
CA PRO A 137 -15.54 12.48 13.11
C PRO A 137 -15.24 11.71 11.80
N TYR A 138 -16.10 11.80 10.81
CA TYR A 138 -15.97 11.00 9.58
C TYR A 138 -14.79 11.43 8.70
N HIS A 139 -14.32 10.47 7.93
CA HIS A 139 -13.20 10.64 7.00
C HIS A 139 -13.59 10.26 5.57
N CYS A 140 -12.93 10.88 4.61
CA CYS A 140 -12.99 10.49 3.20
C CYS A 140 -11.58 10.41 2.60
N VAL A 141 -11.43 9.69 1.50
CA VAL A 141 -10.14 9.57 0.82
C VAL A 141 -9.87 10.83 0.01
N GLY A 142 -8.76 11.49 0.33
CA GLY A 142 -8.18 12.58 -0.43
C GLY A 142 -7.05 12.12 -1.33
N ILE A 143 -6.78 12.90 -2.37
CA ILE A 143 -5.64 12.73 -3.26
C ILE A 143 -4.81 14.01 -3.25
N ALA A 144 -3.48 13.86 -3.22
CA ALA A 144 -2.53 14.94 -3.37
C ALA A 144 -1.37 14.51 -4.27
N THR A 145 -0.72 15.45 -4.95
CA THR A 145 0.40 15.18 -5.86
C THR A 145 1.61 16.03 -5.53
N SER A 146 2.80 15.52 -5.86
CA SER A 146 4.07 16.24 -5.70
C SER A 146 5.06 15.87 -6.79
N SER A 147 5.99 16.79 -7.08
CA SER A 147 7.17 16.52 -7.90
C SER A 147 8.31 15.87 -7.11
N LYS A 148 8.21 15.83 -5.77
CA LYS A 148 9.20 15.23 -4.85
C LYS A 148 8.52 14.19 -3.97
N ILE A 149 9.21 13.09 -3.72
CA ILE A 149 8.64 12.00 -2.92
C ILE A 149 8.35 12.45 -1.47
N GLU A 150 9.22 13.22 -0.86
CA GLU A 150 9.02 13.73 0.49
C GLU A 150 7.96 14.82 0.59
N GLY A 151 7.43 15.31 -0.54
CA GLY A 151 6.51 16.43 -0.58
C GLY A 151 7.20 17.82 -0.67
N PRO A 152 6.49 18.92 -0.32
CA PRO A 152 5.09 18.91 0.12
C PRO A 152 4.13 18.50 -0.99
N TYR A 153 3.10 17.75 -0.61
CA TYR A 153 2.04 17.36 -1.50
C TYR A 153 0.96 18.43 -1.59
N THR A 154 0.42 18.63 -2.80
CA THR A 154 -0.68 19.55 -3.07
C THR A 154 -1.99 18.78 -3.19
N PRO A 155 -2.94 18.96 -2.25
CA PRO A 155 -4.20 18.23 -2.24
C PRO A 155 -5.15 18.73 -3.34
N GLN A 156 -6.07 17.85 -3.78
CA GLN A 156 -7.22 18.24 -4.57
C GLN A 156 -8.20 19.10 -3.75
N SER A 157 -9.08 19.83 -4.44
CA SER A 157 -10.07 20.74 -3.83
C SER A 157 -11.18 20.06 -3.05
N GLY A 158 -11.35 18.74 -3.22
CA GLY A 158 -12.34 17.90 -2.53
C GLY A 158 -11.86 16.48 -2.36
N PRO A 159 -12.60 15.62 -1.64
CA PRO A 159 -12.30 14.21 -1.55
C PRO A 159 -12.48 13.53 -2.91
N ALA A 160 -11.62 12.54 -3.20
CA ALA A 160 -11.71 11.72 -4.40
C ALA A 160 -12.72 10.57 -4.24
N ILE A 161 -12.79 9.98 -3.04
CA ILE A 161 -13.71 8.90 -2.69
C ILE A 161 -14.37 9.25 -1.35
N CYS A 162 -15.68 9.44 -1.38
CA CYS A 162 -16.46 9.77 -0.19
C CYS A 162 -17.86 9.16 -0.34
N PRO A 163 -18.06 7.90 0.03
CA PRO A 163 -19.35 7.27 0.05
C PRO A 163 -20.26 7.95 1.08
N ASP A 164 -21.55 7.62 1.07
CA ASP A 164 -22.50 8.24 1.98
C ASP A 164 -22.15 7.98 3.45
N ILE A 165 -21.65 9.01 4.13
CA ILE A 165 -21.16 8.91 5.50
C ILE A 165 -22.24 8.48 6.52
N ALA A 166 -23.51 8.73 6.21
CA ALA A 166 -24.59 8.37 7.13
C ALA A 166 -24.86 6.85 7.13
N SER A 167 -24.62 6.17 6.04
CA SER A 167 -24.85 4.73 5.88
C SER A 167 -23.58 3.90 5.93
N THR A 168 -22.45 4.43 5.44
CA THR A 168 -21.18 3.68 5.33
C THR A 168 -20.07 4.15 6.27
N GLY A 169 -20.25 5.29 6.95
CA GLY A 169 -19.22 5.87 7.83
C GLY A 169 -18.10 6.60 7.08
N GLY A 170 -18.16 6.70 5.75
CA GLY A 170 -17.12 7.29 4.93
C GLY A 170 -16.08 6.28 4.41
N ALA A 171 -14.86 6.76 4.10
CA ALA A 171 -13.80 5.94 3.52
C ALA A 171 -12.44 6.26 4.13
N ILE A 172 -11.67 5.21 4.48
CA ILE A 172 -10.33 5.32 5.06
C ILE A 172 -9.36 4.29 4.48
N ASP A 173 -8.10 4.36 4.88
CA ASP A 173 -7.05 3.37 4.64
C ASP A 173 -6.85 3.05 3.15
N SER A 174 -6.76 4.09 2.34
CA SER A 174 -6.59 3.93 0.91
C SER A 174 -5.16 3.56 0.53
N SER A 175 -5.03 2.65 -0.44
CA SER A 175 -3.75 2.28 -1.05
C SER A 175 -3.90 2.23 -2.56
N SER A 176 -2.93 2.78 -3.28
CA SER A 176 -2.94 2.84 -4.74
C SER A 176 -2.21 1.65 -5.35
N PHE A 177 -2.76 1.11 -6.42
CA PHE A 177 -2.17 0.00 -7.17
C PHE A 177 -2.17 0.28 -8.68
N TYR A 178 -1.02 0.07 -9.32
CA TYR A 178 -0.89 0.11 -10.77
C TYR A 178 -0.73 -1.30 -11.34
N ASP A 179 -1.76 -1.77 -12.00
CA ASP A 179 -1.73 -3.00 -12.80
C ASP A 179 -1.02 -2.74 -14.13
N GLN A 180 0.28 -3.01 -14.15
CA GLN A 180 1.11 -2.78 -15.34
C GLN A 180 0.73 -3.70 -16.51
N VAL A 181 0.23 -4.91 -16.21
CA VAL A 181 -0.15 -5.90 -17.23
C VAL A 181 -1.36 -5.41 -18.02
N ASN A 182 -2.37 -4.89 -17.32
CA ASN A 182 -3.61 -4.42 -17.93
C ASN A 182 -3.62 -2.90 -18.19
N ASN A 183 -2.54 -2.19 -17.81
CA ASN A 183 -2.44 -0.73 -17.87
C ASN A 183 -3.63 -0.05 -17.20
N LYS A 184 -3.95 -0.47 -15.98
CA LYS A 184 -5.05 0.05 -15.17
C LYS A 184 -4.56 0.51 -13.81
N ARG A 185 -5.28 1.47 -13.25
CA ARG A 185 -4.99 2.03 -11.94
C ARG A 185 -6.16 1.85 -11.02
N TYR A 186 -5.84 1.61 -9.75
CA TYR A 186 -6.84 1.34 -8.75
C TYR A 186 -6.48 2.03 -7.44
N ILE A 187 -7.50 2.38 -6.67
CA ILE A 187 -7.41 2.65 -5.25
C ILE A 187 -8.23 1.57 -4.55
N VAL A 188 -7.58 0.84 -3.64
CA VAL A 188 -8.25 -0.04 -2.70
C VAL A 188 -8.41 0.71 -1.38
N TYR A 189 -9.56 0.61 -0.72
CA TYR A 189 -9.87 1.35 0.50
C TYR A 189 -10.89 0.59 1.35
N LYS A 190 -11.08 1.01 2.59
CA LYS A 190 -12.13 0.52 3.48
C LYS A 190 -13.29 1.52 3.52
N GLU A 191 -14.54 1.05 3.37
CA GLU A 191 -15.68 1.80 3.90
C GLU A 191 -15.70 1.68 5.42
N ASP A 192 -15.81 2.83 6.09
CA ASP A 192 -15.60 2.92 7.54
C ASP A 192 -16.86 2.62 8.36
N GLY A 193 -17.54 1.53 8.05
CA GLY A 193 -18.82 1.15 8.65
C GLY A 193 -18.81 1.07 10.17
N ASN A 194 -17.66 0.87 10.78
CA ASN A 194 -17.54 0.95 12.24
C ASN A 194 -17.74 2.38 12.78
N SER A 195 -17.53 3.44 11.99
CA SER A 195 -17.84 4.81 12.41
C SER A 195 -19.34 5.06 12.64
N VAL A 196 -20.21 4.26 12.04
CA VAL A 196 -21.66 4.25 12.26
C VAL A 196 -22.13 3.05 13.11
N GLY A 197 -21.21 2.39 13.81
CA GLY A 197 -21.46 1.22 14.64
C GLY A 197 -22.21 1.49 15.94
N ASN A 198 -22.41 0.44 16.71
CA ASN A 198 -23.26 0.43 17.91
C ASN A 198 -22.46 0.45 19.23
N GLY A 199 -21.19 0.86 19.19
CA GLY A 199 -20.30 0.90 20.36
C GLY A 199 -19.43 -0.35 20.52
N GLY A 200 -18.68 -0.43 21.62
CA GLY A 200 -17.67 -1.47 21.85
C GLY A 200 -16.38 -1.22 21.09
N ASP A 201 -15.61 -2.28 20.85
CA ASP A 201 -14.30 -2.20 20.19
C ASP A 201 -14.40 -1.53 18.82
N CYS A 202 -13.60 -0.49 18.62
CA CYS A 202 -13.65 0.35 17.43
C CYS A 202 -15.08 0.75 17.02
N ASN A 203 -15.96 1.02 18.00
CA ASN A 203 -17.37 1.41 17.82
C ASN A 203 -18.24 0.37 17.07
N ASN A 204 -17.75 -0.83 16.81
CA ASN A 204 -18.47 -1.90 16.10
C ASN A 204 -18.38 -3.27 16.83
N GLY A 205 -18.12 -3.25 18.14
CA GLY A 205 -18.08 -4.45 18.98
C GLY A 205 -19.44 -4.90 19.50
N VAL A 206 -20.50 -4.09 19.33
CA VAL A 206 -21.86 -4.37 19.80
C VAL A 206 -22.76 -4.70 18.62
N ALA A 207 -23.41 -5.86 18.67
CA ALA A 207 -24.31 -6.30 17.60
C ALA A 207 -25.60 -5.44 17.48
N PRO A 208 -26.19 -5.31 16.27
CA PRO A 208 -25.67 -5.86 15.02
C PRO A 208 -24.42 -5.13 14.53
N LEU A 209 -23.41 -5.89 14.09
CA LEU A 209 -22.20 -5.31 13.57
C LEU A 209 -22.42 -4.76 12.15
N HIS A 210 -21.85 -3.61 11.86
CA HIS A 210 -21.85 -3.03 10.53
C HIS A 210 -20.80 -3.72 9.65
N SER A 211 -21.08 -3.79 8.35
CA SER A 211 -20.13 -4.16 7.31
C SER A 211 -18.99 -3.14 7.25
N THR A 212 -17.77 -3.61 7.04
CA THR A 212 -16.57 -2.77 6.87
C THR A 212 -15.83 -3.21 5.60
N PRO A 213 -16.48 -3.10 4.41
CA PRO A 213 -15.97 -3.72 3.22
C PRO A 213 -14.69 -3.05 2.73
N ILE A 214 -13.82 -3.88 2.19
CA ILE A 214 -12.70 -3.43 1.37
C ILE A 214 -13.21 -3.28 -0.06
N MET A 215 -13.07 -2.08 -0.59
CA MET A 215 -13.58 -1.66 -1.89
C MET A 215 -12.42 -1.41 -2.85
N LEU A 216 -12.64 -1.68 -4.13
CA LEU A 216 -11.72 -1.41 -5.23
C LEU A 216 -12.35 -0.39 -6.18
N GLN A 217 -11.71 0.76 -6.38
CA GLN A 217 -12.11 1.79 -7.33
C GLN A 217 -11.10 1.86 -8.47
N GLU A 218 -11.55 1.69 -9.71
CA GLU A 218 -10.72 1.96 -10.88
C GLU A 218 -10.53 3.48 -11.04
N MET A 219 -9.31 3.91 -11.35
CA MET A 219 -8.93 5.30 -11.55
C MET A 219 -8.53 5.52 -13.00
N ASN A 220 -8.71 6.74 -13.49
CA ASN A 220 -8.28 7.11 -14.83
C ASN A 220 -6.76 6.95 -14.95
N VAL A 221 -6.34 6.17 -15.95
CA VAL A 221 -4.93 5.81 -16.17
C VAL A 221 -4.04 7.00 -16.52
N ASN A 222 -4.62 8.08 -17.04
CA ASN A 222 -3.85 9.25 -17.50
C ASN A 222 -3.61 10.27 -16.38
N ASP A 223 -4.57 10.42 -15.45
CA ASP A 223 -4.47 11.44 -14.39
C ASP A 223 -4.37 10.86 -12.98
N TRP A 224 -4.68 9.57 -12.80
CA TRP A 224 -4.67 8.82 -11.52
C TRP A 224 -5.61 9.35 -10.43
N THR A 225 -6.35 10.40 -10.73
CA THR A 225 -7.09 11.17 -9.73
C THR A 225 -8.60 11.14 -9.93
N THR A 226 -9.05 10.76 -11.14
CA THR A 226 -10.46 10.70 -11.50
C THR A 226 -10.98 9.27 -11.41
N PRO A 227 -12.00 8.97 -10.58
CA PRO A 227 -12.63 7.66 -10.54
C PRO A 227 -13.30 7.28 -11.87
N VAL A 228 -13.22 6.00 -12.24
CA VAL A 228 -13.85 5.43 -13.43
C VAL A 228 -14.86 4.38 -13.01
N GLY A 229 -16.13 4.57 -13.36
CA GLY A 229 -17.21 3.68 -12.95
C GLY A 229 -17.47 3.72 -11.44
N GLY A 230 -18.16 2.71 -10.93
CA GLY A 230 -18.40 2.53 -9.50
C GLY A 230 -17.40 1.58 -8.85
N PRO A 231 -17.21 1.67 -7.53
CA PRO A 231 -16.35 0.76 -6.79
C PRO A 231 -16.93 -0.66 -6.73
N VAL A 232 -16.05 -1.64 -6.53
CA VAL A 232 -16.41 -3.06 -6.38
C VAL A 232 -15.96 -3.52 -5.00
N GLN A 233 -16.84 -4.15 -4.24
CA GLN A 233 -16.48 -4.82 -2.99
C GLN A 233 -15.64 -6.06 -3.30
N ILE A 234 -14.45 -6.16 -2.70
CA ILE A 234 -13.54 -7.29 -2.92
C ILE A 234 -13.38 -8.18 -1.68
N LEU A 235 -13.65 -7.66 -0.49
CA LEU A 235 -13.63 -8.39 0.77
C LEU A 235 -14.52 -7.67 1.78
N ASP A 236 -15.04 -8.37 2.79
CA ASP A 236 -15.70 -7.79 3.94
C ASP A 236 -15.34 -8.59 5.19
N ARG A 237 -15.62 -8.05 6.37
CA ARG A 237 -15.43 -8.77 7.63
C ARG A 237 -16.26 -10.06 7.71
N ILE A 238 -15.73 -11.03 8.41
CA ILE A 238 -16.44 -12.22 8.92
C ILE A 238 -16.28 -12.26 10.45
N ASP A 239 -16.94 -13.17 11.11
CA ASP A 239 -16.91 -13.23 12.59
C ASP A 239 -15.50 -13.44 13.16
N ASP A 240 -14.63 -14.17 12.44
CA ASP A 240 -13.23 -14.37 12.82
C ASP A 240 -12.37 -13.11 12.68
N ASP A 241 -12.87 -12.05 12.03
CA ASP A 241 -12.18 -10.77 11.91
C ASP A 241 -12.56 -9.79 13.04
N GLY A 242 -13.48 -10.18 13.93
CA GLY A 242 -13.98 -9.30 14.96
C GLY A 242 -14.80 -8.13 14.40
N PRO A 243 -14.65 -6.92 14.93
CA PRO A 243 -15.50 -5.79 14.57
C PRO A 243 -15.26 -5.27 13.15
N LEU A 244 -14.09 -5.48 12.56
CA LEU A 244 -13.73 -4.84 11.28
C LEU A 244 -12.59 -5.57 10.55
N VAL A 245 -12.46 -5.27 9.25
CA VAL A 245 -11.25 -5.39 8.45
C VAL A 245 -10.84 -4.01 7.95
N GLU A 246 -9.52 -3.77 7.79
CA GLU A 246 -9.00 -2.46 7.42
C GLU A 246 -7.60 -2.52 6.81
N ALA A 247 -7.00 -1.37 6.52
CA ALA A 247 -5.64 -1.20 6.01
C ALA A 247 -5.31 -2.09 4.78
N PRO A 248 -6.13 -2.07 3.71
CA PRO A 248 -5.88 -2.91 2.56
C PRO A 248 -4.70 -2.43 1.73
N GLN A 249 -3.88 -3.38 1.24
CA GLN A 249 -2.90 -3.15 0.19
C GLN A 249 -2.91 -4.31 -0.80
N ILE A 250 -2.93 -4.00 -2.11
CA ILE A 250 -2.81 -5.01 -3.17
C ILE A 250 -1.40 -4.95 -3.75
N ILE A 251 -0.81 -6.13 -3.97
CA ILE A 251 0.35 -6.30 -4.85
C ILE A 251 0.03 -7.34 -5.92
N GLY A 252 0.55 -7.13 -7.12
CA GLY A 252 0.50 -8.10 -8.21
C GLY A 252 1.79 -8.89 -8.27
N THR A 253 1.71 -10.17 -8.59
CA THR A 253 2.89 -10.98 -8.91
C THR A 253 2.95 -11.19 -10.42
N PRO A 254 4.14 -11.17 -11.06
CA PRO A 254 4.26 -11.19 -12.53
C PRO A 254 3.52 -12.36 -13.20
N ASP A 255 3.55 -13.54 -12.58
CA ASP A 255 2.95 -14.77 -13.10
C ASP A 255 1.99 -15.43 -12.10
N GLY A 256 1.49 -14.66 -11.15
CA GLY A 256 0.71 -15.19 -10.04
C GLY A 256 -0.54 -14.38 -9.73
N PRO A 257 -1.30 -14.80 -8.71
CA PRO A 257 -2.49 -14.10 -8.28
C PRO A 257 -2.13 -12.74 -7.65
N TYR A 258 -3.10 -11.83 -7.63
CA TYR A 258 -3.07 -10.66 -6.77
C TYR A 258 -3.09 -11.09 -5.30
N VAL A 259 -2.29 -10.42 -4.48
CA VAL A 259 -2.25 -10.61 -3.02
C VAL A 259 -2.79 -9.34 -2.37
N LEU A 260 -3.84 -9.50 -1.58
CA LEU A 260 -4.44 -8.45 -0.76
C LEU A 260 -3.98 -8.66 0.69
N PHE A 261 -3.18 -7.75 1.22
CA PHE A 261 -2.93 -7.65 2.66
C PHE A 261 -4.02 -6.81 3.30
N TYR A 262 -4.39 -7.14 4.53
CA TYR A 262 -5.36 -6.39 5.33
C TYR A 262 -5.17 -6.69 6.81
N SER A 263 -5.67 -5.81 7.67
CA SER A 263 -5.72 -6.03 9.12
C SER A 263 -7.13 -6.42 9.55
N SER A 264 -7.24 -7.09 10.69
CA SER A 264 -8.51 -7.41 11.32
C SER A 264 -8.48 -7.11 12.81
N HIS A 265 -9.65 -7.10 13.46
CA HIS A 265 -9.87 -6.65 14.83
C HIS A 265 -9.64 -5.13 15.00
N CYS A 266 -9.83 -4.62 16.20
CA CYS A 266 -9.58 -3.21 16.51
C CYS A 266 -8.08 -3.00 16.79
N PHE A 267 -7.47 -1.94 16.29
CA PHE A 267 -6.04 -1.66 16.48
C PHE A 267 -5.62 -1.54 17.96
N THR A 268 -6.57 -1.31 18.86
CA THR A 268 -6.34 -1.31 20.32
C THR A 268 -6.51 -2.67 20.97
N ASP A 269 -7.03 -3.68 20.24
CA ASP A 269 -7.21 -5.04 20.74
C ASP A 269 -5.89 -5.82 20.59
N PRO A 270 -5.48 -6.61 21.57
CA PRO A 270 -4.36 -7.56 21.44
C PRO A 270 -4.51 -8.56 20.29
N LYS A 271 -5.70 -8.74 19.75
CA LYS A 271 -5.95 -9.61 18.58
C LYS A 271 -5.70 -8.93 17.23
N TYR A 272 -5.43 -7.61 17.21
CA TYR A 272 -5.10 -6.92 15.97
C TYR A 272 -3.98 -7.64 15.23
N ASP A 273 -4.15 -7.84 13.93
CA ASP A 273 -3.29 -8.73 13.15
C ASP A 273 -3.13 -8.28 11.70
N VAL A 274 -2.20 -8.91 10.99
CA VAL A 274 -2.09 -8.84 9.54
C VAL A 274 -2.56 -10.17 8.96
N LYS A 275 -3.51 -10.09 8.04
CA LYS A 275 -4.02 -11.22 7.23
C LYS A 275 -3.75 -10.98 5.76
N TYR A 276 -3.95 -12.02 4.94
CA TYR A 276 -3.92 -11.86 3.49
C TYR A 276 -4.94 -12.75 2.79
N ALA A 277 -5.27 -12.34 1.58
CA ALA A 277 -6.14 -13.07 0.66
C ALA A 277 -5.57 -13.01 -0.75
N THR A 278 -5.97 -13.91 -1.63
CA THR A 278 -5.48 -13.98 -3.02
C THR A 278 -6.60 -14.13 -4.02
N SER A 279 -6.40 -13.58 -5.23
CA SER A 279 -7.34 -13.75 -6.34
C SER A 279 -6.59 -13.73 -7.68
N ASN A 280 -7.10 -14.47 -8.67
CA ASN A 280 -6.62 -14.39 -10.05
C ASN A 280 -7.19 -13.16 -10.80
N SER A 281 -8.15 -12.46 -10.23
CA SER A 281 -8.71 -11.22 -10.75
C SER A 281 -8.56 -10.12 -9.71
N ILE A 282 -8.17 -8.92 -10.11
CA ILE A 282 -8.06 -7.80 -9.18
C ILE A 282 -9.39 -7.45 -8.50
N ALA A 283 -10.50 -7.64 -9.21
CA ALA A 283 -11.86 -7.44 -8.68
C ALA A 283 -12.38 -8.63 -7.88
N GLY A 284 -11.57 -9.64 -7.63
CA GLY A 284 -11.96 -10.82 -6.86
C GLY A 284 -12.66 -11.91 -7.69
N PRO A 285 -13.31 -12.89 -7.03
CA PRO A 285 -13.37 -13.02 -5.57
C PRO A 285 -12.02 -13.35 -4.93
N TYR A 286 -11.75 -12.77 -3.78
CA TYR A 286 -10.54 -13.05 -3.01
C TYR A 286 -10.76 -14.22 -2.07
N THR A 287 -9.80 -15.16 -2.08
CA THR A 287 -9.76 -16.31 -1.16
C THR A 287 -8.86 -15.97 0.01
N ARG A 288 -9.43 -15.96 1.22
CA ARG A 288 -8.68 -15.75 2.48
C ARG A 288 -7.64 -16.85 2.67
N ARG A 289 -6.44 -16.46 3.07
CA ARG A 289 -5.31 -17.38 3.31
C ARG A 289 -4.96 -17.48 4.79
N GLY A 290 -5.59 -16.65 5.63
CA GLY A 290 -5.41 -16.64 7.07
C GLY A 290 -4.47 -15.55 7.56
N GLN A 291 -4.06 -15.72 8.81
CA GLN A 291 -3.24 -14.77 9.56
C GLN A 291 -1.77 -14.90 9.17
N LEU A 292 -1.12 -13.77 8.94
CA LEU A 292 0.30 -13.66 8.58
C LEU A 292 1.15 -13.21 9.78
N LEU A 293 0.68 -12.20 10.52
CA LEU A 293 1.28 -11.70 11.75
C LEU A 293 0.23 -11.57 12.84
N ALA A 294 0.58 -11.94 14.07
CA ALA A 294 -0.28 -11.85 15.23
C ALA A 294 0.51 -11.45 16.47
N SER A 295 -0.19 -11.01 17.51
CA SER A 295 0.41 -10.80 18.84
C SER A 295 1.09 -12.08 19.35
N GLY A 296 2.28 -11.91 19.90
CA GLY A 296 3.15 -13.00 20.36
C GLY A 296 4.11 -13.51 19.29
N ALA A 297 3.76 -13.45 18.00
CA ALA A 297 4.72 -13.77 16.94
C ALA A 297 5.88 -12.78 16.98
N TYR A 298 7.10 -13.27 16.99
CA TYR A 298 8.33 -12.47 17.05
C TYR A 298 8.38 -11.45 18.22
N GLY A 299 7.60 -11.66 19.29
CA GLY A 299 7.50 -10.73 20.42
C GLY A 299 6.66 -9.48 20.17
N LEU A 300 5.95 -9.42 19.04
CA LEU A 300 5.08 -8.30 18.69
C LEU A 300 3.81 -8.26 19.54
N GLN A 301 3.22 -7.07 19.64
CA GLN A 301 1.91 -6.85 20.22
C GLN A 301 1.08 -6.03 19.21
N SER A 302 -0.12 -6.52 18.86
CA SER A 302 -1.07 -5.89 17.95
C SER A 302 -0.43 -5.42 16.63
N PRO A 303 0.24 -6.32 15.85
CA PRO A 303 0.81 -5.95 14.56
C PRO A 303 -0.30 -5.68 13.54
N GLY A 304 -0.17 -4.64 12.71
CA GLY A 304 -1.15 -4.32 11.67
C GLY A 304 -0.70 -3.20 10.74
N GLY A 305 -1.61 -2.74 9.86
CA GLY A 305 -1.34 -1.66 8.93
C GLY A 305 -0.18 -1.99 7.98
N ALA A 306 -0.18 -3.18 7.40
CA ALA A 306 0.97 -3.67 6.65
C ALA A 306 0.99 -3.18 5.20
N THR A 307 2.19 -2.79 4.73
CA THR A 307 2.49 -2.47 3.34
C THR A 307 3.69 -3.27 2.84
N ALA A 308 3.61 -3.78 1.62
CA ALA A 308 4.66 -4.57 1.00
C ALA A 308 5.39 -3.77 -0.10
N THR A 309 6.68 -4.07 -0.30
CA THR A 309 7.37 -3.62 -1.51
C THR A 309 6.67 -4.16 -2.77
N PRO A 310 6.72 -3.44 -3.90
CA PRO A 310 6.15 -3.94 -5.16
C PRO A 310 6.70 -5.30 -5.60
N GLN A 311 7.93 -5.63 -5.19
CA GLN A 311 8.57 -6.92 -5.48
C GLN A 311 8.12 -8.04 -4.54
N GLY A 312 7.39 -7.73 -3.47
CA GLY A 312 6.93 -8.71 -2.50
C GLY A 312 8.05 -9.35 -1.69
N ASN A 313 9.12 -8.61 -1.37
CA ASN A 313 10.27 -9.13 -0.64
C ASN A 313 10.46 -8.51 0.76
N THR A 314 9.80 -7.41 1.06
CA THR A 314 9.81 -6.77 2.38
C THR A 314 8.40 -6.31 2.74
N LEU A 315 8.00 -6.56 3.98
CA LEU A 315 6.75 -6.07 4.57
C LEU A 315 7.10 -5.04 5.64
N LEU A 316 6.52 -3.84 5.53
CA LEU A 316 6.48 -2.85 6.60
C LEU A 316 5.13 -2.95 7.30
N PHE A 317 5.12 -2.73 8.59
CA PHE A 317 3.90 -2.72 9.39
C PHE A 317 4.16 -1.99 10.72
N HIS A 318 3.12 -1.64 11.43
CA HIS A 318 3.27 -1.17 12.80
C HIS A 318 2.94 -2.27 13.81
N ALA A 319 3.47 -2.15 15.02
CA ALA A 319 3.04 -2.89 16.19
C ALA A 319 3.19 -1.99 17.43
N ASN A 320 2.53 -2.31 18.52
CA ASN A 320 2.68 -1.55 19.76
C ASN A 320 4.15 -1.46 20.14
N CYS A 321 4.61 -0.26 20.51
CA CYS A 321 5.98 -0.06 20.98
C CYS A 321 6.26 -0.88 22.25
N PRO A 322 7.49 -1.32 22.48
CA PRO A 322 7.85 -2.15 23.67
C PRO A 322 7.48 -1.50 25.00
N SER A 323 7.47 -0.18 25.11
CA SER A 323 7.05 0.55 26.29
C SER A 323 5.53 0.53 26.53
N ASN A 324 4.74 0.05 25.57
CA ASN A 324 3.27 0.01 25.60
C ASN A 324 2.61 1.35 25.99
N ASN A 325 3.14 2.46 25.51
CA ASN A 325 2.63 3.81 25.80
C ASN A 325 1.48 4.22 24.86
N GLY A 326 0.81 3.28 24.20
CA GLY A 326 -0.19 3.54 23.17
C GLY A 326 0.41 3.99 21.83
N LEU A 327 1.75 3.98 21.71
CA LEU A 327 2.46 4.28 20.48
C LEU A 327 2.55 3.04 19.59
N ARG A 328 2.52 3.23 18.28
CA ARG A 328 2.66 2.19 17.26
C ARG A 328 4.00 2.36 16.55
N CYS A 329 4.94 1.47 16.83
CA CYS A 329 6.28 1.52 16.25
C CYS A 329 6.33 0.86 14.87
N LEU A 330 7.13 1.42 13.96
CA LEU A 330 7.40 0.84 12.65
C LEU A 330 8.30 -0.40 12.77
N HIS A 331 7.96 -1.43 12.04
CA HIS A 331 8.71 -2.68 11.92
C HIS A 331 8.84 -3.10 10.45
N THR A 332 9.89 -3.88 10.17
CA THR A 332 10.10 -4.50 8.86
C THR A 332 10.41 -5.98 9.02
N ILE A 333 10.00 -6.79 8.05
CA ILE A 333 10.33 -8.20 7.96
C ILE A 333 10.52 -8.59 6.49
N ASP A 334 11.50 -9.43 6.23
CA ASP A 334 11.67 -10.01 4.91
C ASP A 334 10.56 -11.02 4.63
N MET A 335 10.09 -11.06 3.40
CA MET A 335 9.10 -12.01 2.95
C MET A 335 9.39 -12.53 1.55
N SER A 336 8.67 -13.57 1.17
CA SER A 336 8.65 -14.08 -0.20
C SER A 336 7.23 -14.49 -0.58
N ILE A 337 6.91 -14.40 -1.87
CA ILE A 337 5.62 -14.80 -2.41
C ILE A 337 5.86 -15.81 -3.53
N SER A 338 5.23 -16.97 -3.43
CA SER A 338 5.29 -18.01 -4.45
C SER A 338 3.92 -18.65 -4.64
N GLY A 339 3.37 -18.60 -5.86
CA GLY A 339 2.04 -19.13 -6.15
C GLY A 339 0.92 -18.53 -5.28
N GLY A 340 1.07 -17.29 -4.85
CA GLY A 340 0.13 -16.63 -3.93
C GLY A 340 0.28 -17.00 -2.45
N VAL A 341 1.26 -17.82 -2.10
CA VAL A 341 1.62 -18.10 -0.69
C VAL A 341 2.64 -17.09 -0.22
N VAL A 342 2.30 -16.33 0.81
CA VAL A 342 3.19 -15.39 1.49
C VAL A 342 3.93 -16.10 2.61
N THR A 343 5.25 -16.00 2.63
CA THR A 343 6.10 -16.57 3.69
C THR A 343 6.96 -15.46 4.29
N LEU A 344 6.93 -15.31 5.60
CA LEU A 344 7.81 -14.40 6.34
C LEU A 344 9.14 -15.10 6.64
N ASN A 345 10.23 -14.39 6.41
CA ASN A 345 11.61 -14.90 6.53
C ASN A 345 12.31 -14.24 7.74
N GLY A 346 11.68 -14.30 8.92
CA GLY A 346 12.18 -13.74 10.16
C GLY A 346 12.85 -14.78 11.07
#